data_18a39329e1c26528c0c1e36085acedac
#
_entry.id   18a39329e1c26528c0c1e36085acedac
#
_cell.length_a   1.000
_cell.length_b   1.000
_cell.length_c   1.000
_cell.angle_alpha   90.00
_cell.angle_beta   90.00
_cell.angle_gamma   90.00
#
_symmetry.space_group_name_H-M   'P 1'
#
loop_
_entity.id
_entity.type
_entity.pdbx_description
1 polymer ?
#
loop_
_entity_poly.entity_id
_entity_poly.type
_entity_poly.pdbx_seq_one_letter_code
_entity_poly.pdbx_strand_id
1 'polypeptide(L)'
;MRQRDWEKEKAIHILELVRSELYMDMSHFLTALNTLMFKEDEHVSVCATNGVYFYCNPLKVIELFQKNSIFLNRAYLHSVLHCLYSHIWLRKNRIEFIWNVACDIVVEYTLDSMHKKSVSRILSYARKDVYHQIEKLDGLSCITVYEWLCTRDDIQNLYYEFVVDDHASWPKEKDEKAPQSSSVQKKWQSVAKQTVFDHKQKGKENDDEDAFLVSRLQAKKSKYSFSQFLKRFSIMKEEMQINEDEFDLSYYTYGMSIYKNMPLIEPLETKEVKKIYEFVIALDTSYSIDENLAKRFISNTYSILSTSNMFYKSCKVYIIQCDDRIRKENVISNQNEMNRLLDSFTLIGGGNTDFRPVFSYVNDLVNQHVFQNLCGLLYFTDGKGVYPKKCPAYKTAFIYLEDYDQSKVPTWAIQYRLEEKL
;
A
#
# COMPACT_ATOMS: atom_id res chain seq x y z
N MET A 1 -6.02 50.86 2.55
CA MET A 1 -5.76 49.40 2.46
C MET A 1 -4.96 49.17 1.19
N ARG A 2 -3.75 48.58 1.29
CA ARG A 2 -2.97 48.34 0.09
C ARG A 2 -3.65 47.22 -0.72
N GLN A 3 -3.57 47.25 -2.04
CA GLN A 3 -4.26 46.26 -2.90
C GLN A 3 -3.92 44.82 -2.49
N ARG A 4 -2.68 44.53 -2.10
CA ARG A 4 -2.25 43.25 -1.57
C ARG A 4 -2.96 42.83 -0.29
N ASP A 5 -3.26 43.75 0.64
CA ASP A 5 -3.94 43.37 1.89
C ASP A 5 -5.40 43.00 1.60
N TRP A 6 -6.03 43.65 0.63
CA TRP A 6 -7.38 43.31 0.18
C TRP A 6 -7.44 41.92 -0.51
N GLU A 7 -6.43 41.61 -1.39
CA GLU A 7 -6.35 40.33 -2.09
C GLU A 7 -6.21 39.17 -1.09
N LYS A 8 -5.38 39.34 -0.06
CA LYS A 8 -5.19 38.38 1.01
C LYS A 8 -6.46 38.14 1.82
N GLU A 9 -7.09 39.18 2.32
CA GLU A 9 -8.33 39.10 3.08
C GLU A 9 -9.43 38.42 2.26
N LYS A 10 -9.55 38.77 0.99
CA LYS A 10 -10.50 38.16 0.06
C LYS A 10 -10.23 36.68 -0.17
N ALA A 11 -8.96 36.27 -0.35
CA ALA A 11 -8.62 34.89 -0.53
C ALA A 11 -8.95 34.02 0.70
N ILE A 12 -8.67 34.53 1.90
CA ILE A 12 -9.07 33.86 3.15
C ILE A 12 -10.58 33.70 3.24
N HIS A 13 -11.31 34.74 2.96
CA HIS A 13 -12.78 34.69 2.96
C HIS A 13 -13.33 33.66 1.96
N ILE A 14 -12.77 33.59 0.75
CA ILE A 14 -13.12 32.58 -0.24
C ILE A 14 -12.85 31.16 0.31
N LEU A 15 -11.70 30.91 0.96
CA LEU A 15 -11.39 29.62 1.55
C LEU A 15 -12.33 29.25 2.71
N GLU A 16 -12.81 30.20 3.46
CA GLU A 16 -13.86 29.97 4.48
C GLU A 16 -15.20 29.58 3.84
N LEU A 17 -15.55 30.17 2.69
CA LEU A 17 -16.74 29.77 1.92
C LEU A 17 -16.55 28.32 1.37
N VAL A 18 -15.39 28.00 0.82
CA VAL A 18 -15.03 26.65 0.37
C VAL A 18 -15.20 25.62 1.51
N ARG A 19 -14.68 25.94 2.69
CA ARG A 19 -14.82 25.08 3.88
C ARG A 19 -16.29 24.88 4.26
N SER A 20 -17.08 25.95 4.21
CA SER A 20 -18.51 25.91 4.54
C SER A 20 -19.29 25.08 3.52
N GLU A 21 -19.00 25.21 2.23
CA GLU A 21 -19.64 24.43 1.16
C GLU A 21 -19.31 22.93 1.30
N LEU A 22 -18.06 22.58 1.55
CA LEU A 22 -17.64 21.19 1.81
C LEU A 22 -18.31 20.62 3.06
N TYR A 23 -18.45 21.42 4.11
CA TYR A 23 -19.13 20.98 5.33
C TYR A 23 -20.61 20.70 5.11
N MET A 24 -21.32 21.54 4.31
CA MET A 24 -22.72 21.31 3.99
C MET A 24 -22.94 19.99 3.24
N ASP A 25 -22.03 19.63 2.35
CA ASP A 25 -22.13 18.42 1.54
C ASP A 25 -21.60 17.17 2.27
N MET A 26 -20.61 17.37 3.18
CA MET A 26 -19.92 16.29 3.89
C MET A 26 -19.72 16.63 5.39
N SER A 27 -20.81 16.69 6.14
CA SER A 27 -20.80 17.18 7.53
C SER A 27 -19.95 16.33 8.51
N HIS A 28 -19.66 15.07 8.19
CA HIS A 28 -18.78 14.20 8.99
C HIS A 28 -17.29 14.57 8.88
N PHE A 29 -16.90 15.41 7.90
CA PHE A 29 -15.56 15.97 7.77
C PHE A 29 -15.31 17.23 8.62
N LEU A 30 -16.28 17.70 9.39
CA LEU A 30 -16.18 18.97 10.14
C LEU A 30 -14.82 19.12 10.86
N THR A 31 -14.43 18.13 11.63
CA THR A 31 -13.18 18.17 12.41
C THR A 31 -11.95 18.24 11.48
N ALA A 32 -11.94 17.46 10.39
CA ALA A 32 -10.85 17.45 9.44
C ALA A 32 -10.72 18.78 8.68
N LEU A 33 -11.85 19.31 8.18
CA LEU A 33 -11.90 20.59 7.46
C LEU A 33 -11.44 21.77 8.32
N ASN A 34 -11.66 21.74 9.64
CA ASN A 34 -11.27 22.82 10.55
C ASN A 34 -9.85 22.63 11.15
N THR A 35 -9.11 21.57 10.79
CA THR A 35 -7.82 21.31 11.41
C THR A 35 -6.69 22.14 10.80
N LEU A 36 -6.74 22.45 9.49
CA LEU A 36 -5.74 23.27 8.81
C LEU A 36 -6.05 24.76 9.01
N MET A 37 -5.01 25.52 9.34
CA MET A 37 -5.07 26.99 9.42
C MET A 37 -4.65 27.59 8.07
N PHE A 38 -5.37 28.57 7.58
CA PHE A 38 -5.02 29.26 6.33
C PHE A 38 -3.80 30.16 6.54
N LYS A 39 -2.87 30.09 5.59
CA LYS A 39 -1.69 30.93 5.55
C LYS A 39 -1.36 31.29 4.11
N GLU A 40 -1.06 32.55 3.88
CA GLU A 40 -0.69 33.08 2.57
C GLU A 40 0.76 32.72 2.24
N ASP A 41 0.98 32.32 1.00
CA ASP A 41 2.30 32.14 0.43
C ASP A 41 2.26 32.38 -1.09
N GLU A 42 2.89 33.43 -1.55
CA GLU A 42 2.94 33.81 -2.97
C GLU A 42 3.82 32.86 -3.81
N HIS A 43 4.67 32.03 -3.16
CA HIS A 43 5.58 31.12 -3.84
C HIS A 43 4.95 29.79 -4.22
N VAL A 44 3.83 29.39 -3.59
CA VAL A 44 3.13 28.18 -3.98
C VAL A 44 2.37 28.37 -5.29
N SER A 45 2.29 27.33 -6.10
CA SER A 45 1.63 27.39 -7.40
C SER A 45 0.14 27.75 -7.28
N VAL A 46 -0.59 27.05 -6.44
CA VAL A 46 -1.99 27.27 -6.06
C VAL A 46 -2.12 27.15 -4.54
N CYS A 47 -1.80 25.96 -4.02
CA CYS A 47 -1.87 25.61 -2.60
C CYS A 47 -0.83 24.57 -2.24
N ALA A 48 -0.55 24.44 -0.93
CA ALA A 48 0.33 23.44 -0.34
C ALA A 48 -0.09 23.20 1.11
N THR A 49 0.38 22.10 1.72
CA THR A 49 0.17 21.86 3.15
C THR A 49 1.38 21.21 3.80
N ASN A 50 1.61 21.54 5.07
CA ASN A 50 2.58 20.83 5.94
C ASN A 50 1.90 20.06 7.08
N GLY A 51 0.57 19.92 7.01
CA GLY A 51 -0.25 19.29 8.05
C GLY A 51 -0.70 20.21 9.17
N VAL A 52 -0.18 21.46 9.25
CA VAL A 52 -0.61 22.49 10.21
C VAL A 52 -1.29 23.63 9.47
N TYR A 53 -0.65 24.10 8.41
CA TYR A 53 -1.14 25.21 7.59
C TYR A 53 -1.56 24.71 6.22
N PHE A 54 -2.59 25.34 5.68
CA PHE A 54 -2.91 25.33 4.27
C PHE A 54 -2.36 26.62 3.68
N TYR A 55 -1.27 26.50 2.95
CA TYR A 55 -0.63 27.59 2.23
C TYR A 55 -1.39 27.84 0.93
N CYS A 56 -1.62 29.11 0.60
CA CYS A 56 -2.34 29.46 -0.62
C CYS A 56 -1.74 30.71 -1.27
N ASN A 57 -1.76 30.74 -2.60
CA ASN A 57 -1.46 31.93 -3.37
C ASN A 57 -2.73 32.76 -3.53
N PRO A 58 -2.84 33.96 -2.91
CA PRO A 58 -4.07 34.74 -2.89
C PRO A 58 -4.64 35.06 -4.27
N LEU A 59 -3.78 35.42 -5.22
CA LEU A 59 -4.20 35.75 -6.59
C LEU A 59 -4.79 34.52 -7.29
N LYS A 60 -4.15 33.34 -7.13
CA LYS A 60 -4.60 32.10 -7.73
C LYS A 60 -5.91 31.60 -7.13
N VAL A 61 -6.10 31.77 -5.83
CA VAL A 61 -7.37 31.46 -5.16
C VAL A 61 -8.50 32.28 -5.75
N ILE A 62 -8.32 33.62 -5.90
CA ILE A 62 -9.33 34.51 -6.49
C ILE A 62 -9.62 34.13 -7.95
N GLU A 63 -8.57 33.88 -8.75
CA GLU A 63 -8.66 33.49 -10.16
C GLU A 63 -9.46 32.18 -10.32
N LEU A 64 -9.12 31.16 -9.55
CA LEU A 64 -9.78 29.84 -9.62
C LEU A 64 -11.24 29.92 -9.14
N PHE A 65 -11.51 30.67 -8.08
CA PHE A 65 -12.86 30.87 -7.60
C PHE A 65 -13.78 31.54 -8.64
N GLN A 66 -13.25 32.52 -9.35
CA GLN A 66 -14.00 33.20 -10.45
C GLN A 66 -14.28 32.27 -11.62
N LYS A 67 -13.37 31.32 -11.91
CA LYS A 67 -13.55 30.32 -12.97
C LYS A 67 -14.55 29.24 -12.57
N ASN A 68 -14.31 28.60 -11.44
CA ASN A 68 -15.19 27.56 -10.88
C ASN A 68 -14.78 27.24 -9.44
N SER A 69 -15.67 27.46 -8.46
CA SER A 69 -15.42 27.17 -7.04
C SER A 69 -15.07 25.69 -6.76
N ILE A 70 -15.58 24.77 -7.58
CA ILE A 70 -15.33 23.32 -7.45
C ILE A 70 -13.82 23.01 -7.47
N PHE A 71 -13.02 23.74 -8.26
CA PHE A 71 -11.56 23.52 -8.27
C PHE A 71 -10.92 23.81 -6.91
N LEU A 72 -11.36 24.85 -6.23
CA LEU A 72 -10.87 25.18 -4.88
C LEU A 72 -11.39 24.20 -3.83
N ASN A 73 -12.64 23.78 -3.93
CA ASN A 73 -13.21 22.76 -3.07
C ASN A 73 -12.38 21.47 -3.15
N ARG A 74 -12.03 21.05 -4.38
CA ARG A 74 -11.19 19.89 -4.62
C ARG A 74 -9.78 20.09 -4.05
N ALA A 75 -9.14 21.21 -4.36
CA ALA A 75 -7.76 21.50 -3.91
C ALA A 75 -7.66 21.52 -2.38
N TYR A 76 -8.64 22.12 -1.69
CA TYR A 76 -8.68 22.13 -0.24
C TYR A 76 -8.89 20.74 0.35
N LEU A 77 -9.90 20.00 -0.13
CA LEU A 77 -10.18 18.65 0.35
C LEU A 77 -9.06 17.68 -0.01
N HIS A 78 -8.41 17.85 -1.16
CA HIS A 78 -7.21 17.09 -1.57
C HIS A 78 -6.10 17.20 -0.52
N SER A 79 -5.72 18.42 -0.12
CA SER A 79 -4.71 18.63 0.93
C SER A 79 -5.14 18.07 2.29
N VAL A 80 -6.43 18.15 2.65
CA VAL A 80 -6.98 17.54 3.87
C VAL A 80 -6.86 16.01 3.82
N LEU A 81 -7.15 15.39 2.67
CA LEU A 81 -7.03 13.94 2.48
C LEU A 81 -5.59 13.47 2.57
N HIS A 82 -4.59 14.22 2.07
CA HIS A 82 -3.18 13.91 2.29
C HIS A 82 -2.84 13.81 3.77
N CYS A 83 -3.37 14.71 4.58
CA CYS A 83 -3.19 14.69 6.04
C CYS A 83 -3.90 13.50 6.68
N LEU A 84 -5.16 13.25 6.35
CA LEU A 84 -5.96 12.12 6.86
C LEU A 84 -5.34 10.77 6.52
N TYR A 85 -4.85 10.60 5.29
CA TYR A 85 -4.12 9.41 4.85
C TYR A 85 -2.67 9.37 5.33
N SER A 86 -2.20 10.41 6.03
CA SER A 86 -0.82 10.55 6.53
C SER A 86 0.23 10.44 5.41
N HIS A 87 -0.08 10.79 4.18
CA HIS A 87 0.82 10.74 3.04
C HIS A 87 2.09 11.57 3.30
N ILE A 88 1.92 12.72 3.95
CA ILE A 88 2.98 13.66 4.34
C ILE A 88 4.08 12.99 5.18
N TRP A 89 3.76 11.95 5.98
CA TRP A 89 4.69 11.30 6.92
C TRP A 89 5.08 9.88 6.54
N LEU A 90 4.59 9.34 5.42
CA LEU A 90 4.80 7.94 5.04
C LEU A 90 5.80 7.74 3.91
N ARG A 91 6.44 8.82 3.40
CA ARG A 91 7.38 8.72 2.28
C ARG A 91 8.58 7.83 2.60
N LYS A 92 9.22 8.04 3.74
CA LYS A 92 10.44 7.31 4.13
C LYS A 92 11.50 7.42 3.02
N ASN A 93 12.18 6.33 2.71
CA ASN A 93 13.25 6.25 1.70
C ASN A 93 12.74 6.12 0.25
N ARG A 94 11.48 6.41 -0.02
CA ARG A 94 10.92 6.32 -1.39
C ARG A 94 11.34 7.53 -2.23
N ILE A 95 11.41 7.31 -3.54
CA ILE A 95 11.71 8.39 -4.51
C ILE A 95 10.59 9.43 -4.41
N GLU A 96 10.97 10.66 -4.05
CA GLU A 96 10.03 11.74 -3.74
C GLU A 96 9.03 12.00 -4.87
N PHE A 97 9.52 12.13 -6.10
CA PHE A 97 8.68 12.38 -7.25
C PHE A 97 7.61 11.28 -7.46
N ILE A 98 8.02 10.02 -7.44
CA ILE A 98 7.09 8.88 -7.65
C ILE A 98 6.11 8.77 -6.48
N TRP A 99 6.58 9.05 -5.24
CA TRP A 99 5.73 9.04 -4.06
C TRP A 99 4.64 10.11 -4.13
N ASN A 100 4.98 11.32 -4.56
CA ASN A 100 4.05 12.42 -4.70
C ASN A 100 2.95 12.06 -5.71
N VAL A 101 3.32 11.57 -6.90
CA VAL A 101 2.36 11.12 -7.91
C VAL A 101 1.46 9.99 -7.40
N ALA A 102 2.02 9.03 -6.66
CA ALA A 102 1.23 7.93 -6.08
C ALA A 102 0.19 8.46 -5.08
N CYS A 103 0.57 9.42 -4.24
CA CYS A 103 -0.31 10.04 -3.27
C CYS A 103 -1.44 10.83 -3.95
N ASP A 104 -1.11 11.60 -4.99
CA ASP A 104 -2.08 12.37 -5.76
C ASP A 104 -3.10 11.47 -6.46
N ILE A 105 -2.64 10.40 -7.12
CA ILE A 105 -3.54 9.42 -7.76
C ILE A 105 -4.53 8.84 -6.73
N VAL A 106 -4.05 8.46 -5.55
CA VAL A 106 -4.90 7.88 -4.50
C VAL A 106 -5.92 8.86 -3.96
N VAL A 107 -5.53 10.13 -3.76
CA VAL A 107 -6.41 11.17 -3.28
C VAL A 107 -7.45 11.55 -4.33
N GLU A 108 -7.01 11.74 -5.58
CA GLU A 108 -7.90 12.10 -6.69
C GLU A 108 -8.90 10.98 -7.00
N TYR A 109 -8.45 9.70 -6.96
CA TYR A 109 -9.36 8.56 -7.06
C TYR A 109 -10.41 8.58 -5.94
N THR A 110 -10.01 8.91 -4.71
CA THR A 110 -10.95 9.02 -3.59
C THR A 110 -11.97 10.13 -3.82
N LEU A 111 -11.52 11.33 -4.22
CA LEU A 111 -12.40 12.47 -4.52
C LEU A 111 -13.39 12.17 -5.64
N ASP A 112 -12.92 11.51 -6.70
CA ASP A 112 -13.75 11.17 -7.85
C ASP A 112 -14.74 10.04 -7.53
N SER A 113 -14.46 9.19 -6.53
CA SER A 113 -15.33 8.11 -6.06
C SER A 113 -16.41 8.57 -5.06
N MET A 114 -16.30 9.78 -4.50
CA MET A 114 -17.27 10.30 -3.52
C MET A 114 -18.60 10.71 -4.14
N HIS A 115 -18.65 10.99 -5.44
CA HIS A 115 -19.83 11.46 -6.17
C HIS A 115 -20.56 12.67 -5.55
N LYS A 116 -19.85 13.49 -4.73
CA LYS A 116 -20.43 14.68 -4.09
C LYS A 116 -20.42 15.89 -5.03
N LYS A 117 -21.49 16.70 -5.00
CA LYS A 117 -21.66 17.85 -5.90
C LYS A 117 -20.56 18.89 -5.74
N SER A 118 -20.13 19.14 -4.50
CA SER A 118 -19.09 20.12 -4.16
C SER A 118 -17.71 19.80 -4.74
N VAL A 119 -17.46 18.55 -5.13
CA VAL A 119 -16.17 18.06 -5.66
C VAL A 119 -16.30 17.32 -6.99
N SER A 120 -17.49 17.24 -7.55
CA SER A 120 -17.75 16.49 -8.78
C SER A 120 -17.11 17.15 -9.99
N ARG A 121 -16.54 16.32 -10.90
CA ARG A 121 -16.00 16.78 -12.19
C ARG A 121 -16.15 15.70 -13.26
N ILE A 122 -15.96 16.09 -14.51
CA ILE A 122 -15.89 15.15 -15.64
C ILE A 122 -14.50 14.55 -15.67
N LEU A 123 -14.43 13.20 -15.69
CA LEU A 123 -13.16 12.47 -15.75
C LEU A 123 -12.60 12.44 -17.18
N SER A 124 -11.30 12.71 -17.27
CA SER A 124 -10.54 12.48 -18.51
C SER A 124 -10.45 10.98 -18.84
N TYR A 125 -10.14 10.65 -20.09
CA TYR A 125 -9.89 9.27 -20.49
C TYR A 125 -8.67 8.68 -19.74
N ALA A 126 -7.61 9.47 -19.60
CA ALA A 126 -6.40 9.05 -18.88
C ALA A 126 -6.69 8.66 -17.42
N ARG A 127 -7.53 9.45 -16.72
CA ARG A 127 -7.93 9.11 -15.34
C ARG A 127 -8.74 7.83 -15.25
N LYS A 128 -9.69 7.64 -16.17
CA LYS A 128 -10.50 6.41 -16.22
C LYS A 128 -9.63 5.17 -16.43
N ASP A 129 -8.66 5.25 -17.31
CA ASP A 129 -7.72 4.16 -17.59
C ASP A 129 -6.85 3.85 -16.38
N VAL A 130 -6.26 4.87 -15.76
CA VAL A 130 -5.48 4.72 -14.53
C VAL A 130 -6.33 4.09 -13.41
N TYR A 131 -7.55 4.57 -13.21
CA TYR A 131 -8.45 4.06 -12.17
C TYR A 131 -8.77 2.58 -12.39
N HIS A 132 -9.08 2.19 -13.62
CA HIS A 132 -9.30 0.78 -13.96
C HIS A 132 -8.07 -0.10 -13.71
N GLN A 133 -6.84 0.43 -13.91
CA GLN A 133 -5.61 -0.32 -13.64
C GLN A 133 -5.35 -0.46 -12.13
N ILE A 134 -5.50 0.62 -11.35
CA ILE A 134 -5.24 0.58 -9.90
C ILE A 134 -6.30 -0.21 -9.12
N GLU A 135 -7.53 -0.32 -9.63
CA GLU A 135 -8.58 -1.16 -9.04
C GLU A 135 -8.24 -2.66 -9.05
N LYS A 136 -7.41 -3.09 -10.00
CA LYS A 136 -6.91 -4.47 -10.10
C LYS A 136 -5.79 -4.79 -9.12
N LEU A 137 -5.22 -3.78 -8.46
CA LEU A 137 -4.15 -3.98 -7.48
C LEU A 137 -4.70 -4.62 -6.18
N ASP A 138 -3.90 -5.46 -5.55
CA ASP A 138 -4.21 -6.06 -4.26
C ASP A 138 -4.24 -4.98 -3.15
N GLY A 139 -5.40 -4.37 -2.99
CA GLY A 139 -5.64 -3.28 -2.04
C GLY A 139 -5.09 -1.94 -2.56
N LEU A 140 -5.96 -0.95 -2.61
CA LEU A 140 -5.60 0.37 -3.08
C LEU A 140 -5.01 1.20 -1.92
N SER A 141 -3.71 1.47 -1.97
CA SER A 141 -2.97 2.33 -1.04
C SER A 141 -1.91 3.13 -1.78
N CYS A 142 -1.42 4.22 -1.18
CA CYS A 142 -0.29 4.97 -1.77
C CYS A 142 0.98 4.11 -1.94
N ILE A 143 1.13 3.05 -1.15
CA ILE A 143 2.26 2.12 -1.25
C ILE A 143 2.10 1.21 -2.47
N THR A 144 0.93 0.60 -2.65
CA THR A 144 0.66 -0.28 -3.82
C THR A 144 0.68 0.50 -5.13
N VAL A 145 0.17 1.74 -5.14
CA VAL A 145 0.25 2.62 -6.31
C VAL A 145 1.68 3.06 -6.58
N TYR A 146 2.49 3.34 -5.54
CA TYR A 146 3.92 3.63 -5.70
C TYR A 146 4.67 2.45 -6.33
N GLU A 147 4.46 1.23 -5.83
CA GLU A 147 5.08 0.02 -6.37
C GLU A 147 4.67 -0.20 -7.85
N TRP A 148 3.39 0.04 -8.17
CA TRP A 148 2.89 -0.01 -9.54
C TRP A 148 3.53 1.06 -10.44
N LEU A 149 3.69 2.30 -9.96
CA LEU A 149 4.36 3.37 -10.70
C LEU A 149 5.83 3.07 -10.96
N CYS A 150 6.53 2.41 -10.04
CA CYS A 150 7.93 2.01 -10.24
C CYS A 150 8.14 1.05 -11.43
N THR A 151 7.08 0.43 -11.95
CA THR A 151 7.13 -0.45 -13.13
C THR A 151 6.77 0.27 -14.44
N ARG A 152 6.56 1.60 -14.42
CA ARG A 152 6.07 2.40 -15.57
C ARG A 152 7.10 3.42 -16.03
N ASP A 153 7.04 3.73 -17.32
CA ASP A 153 7.88 4.75 -17.96
C ASP A 153 7.16 6.09 -18.17
N ASP A 154 5.82 6.13 -18.02
CA ASP A 154 4.98 7.29 -18.32
C ASP A 154 4.63 8.16 -17.09
N ILE A 155 5.38 8.04 -16.00
CA ILE A 155 5.11 8.72 -14.71
C ILE A 155 5.00 10.24 -14.87
N GLN A 156 5.79 10.83 -15.78
CA GLN A 156 5.77 12.28 -16.02
C GLN A 156 4.41 12.74 -16.58
N ASN A 157 3.78 11.95 -17.45
CA ASN A 157 2.45 12.25 -18.00
C ASN A 157 1.40 12.13 -16.90
N LEU A 158 1.50 11.12 -16.04
CA LEU A 158 0.63 10.94 -14.90
C LEU A 158 0.75 12.08 -13.89
N TYR A 159 1.96 12.59 -13.66
CA TYR A 159 2.16 13.78 -12.83
C TYR A 159 1.34 14.96 -13.34
N TYR A 160 1.43 15.32 -14.61
CA TYR A 160 0.67 16.44 -15.17
C TYR A 160 -0.86 16.24 -15.12
N GLU A 161 -1.32 15.01 -15.17
CA GLU A 161 -2.74 14.69 -15.09
C GLU A 161 -3.30 14.77 -13.66
N PHE A 162 -2.49 14.42 -12.64
CA PHE A 162 -2.97 14.23 -11.28
C PHE A 162 -2.50 15.31 -10.28
N VAL A 163 -1.52 16.13 -10.62
CA VAL A 163 -1.01 17.19 -9.74
C VAL A 163 -2.10 18.23 -9.44
N VAL A 164 -2.29 18.52 -8.16
CA VAL A 164 -3.27 19.50 -7.67
C VAL A 164 -2.61 20.53 -6.76
N ASP A 165 -1.77 20.10 -5.83
CA ASP A 165 -1.10 20.95 -4.85
C ASP A 165 0.45 20.79 -4.90
N ASP A 166 1.13 21.65 -4.16
CA ASP A 166 2.58 21.64 -4.08
C ASP A 166 3.04 20.88 -2.83
N HIS A 167 3.86 19.86 -3.03
CA HIS A 167 4.38 19.02 -1.95
C HIS A 167 5.71 19.50 -1.36
N ALA A 168 6.28 20.63 -1.82
CA ALA A 168 7.55 21.12 -1.33
C ALA A 168 7.56 21.45 0.18
N SER A 169 6.36 21.72 0.73
CA SER A 169 6.15 21.97 2.17
C SER A 169 6.08 20.71 3.02
N TRP A 170 6.14 19.52 2.43
CA TRP A 170 6.11 18.28 3.18
C TRP A 170 7.42 18.08 3.95
N PRO A 171 7.38 17.51 5.19
CA PRO A 171 8.59 17.27 5.98
C PRO A 171 9.61 16.42 5.23
N LYS A 172 10.87 16.85 5.24
CA LYS A 172 11.99 16.05 4.71
C LYS A 172 12.42 15.01 5.74
N GLU A 173 13.10 13.95 5.32
CA GLU A 173 13.53 12.83 6.19
C GLU A 173 14.18 13.27 7.51
N LYS A 174 14.95 14.36 7.50
CA LYS A 174 15.58 14.90 8.70
C LYS A 174 14.57 15.53 9.67
N ASP A 175 13.46 16.04 9.14
CA ASP A 175 12.42 16.75 9.91
C ASP A 175 11.30 15.80 10.33
N GLU A 176 11.15 14.63 9.70
CA GLU A 176 10.16 13.60 10.08
C GLU A 176 10.39 13.08 11.50
N LYS A 177 11.64 13.06 11.97
CA LYS A 177 12.03 12.67 13.35
C LYS A 177 11.87 13.80 14.35
N ALA A 178 11.54 15.02 13.93
CA ALA A 178 11.34 16.14 14.83
C ALA A 178 10.10 15.90 15.74
N PRO A 179 10.17 16.20 17.05
CA PRO A 179 9.04 16.02 17.97
C PRO A 179 7.76 16.71 17.51
N GLN A 180 7.88 17.86 16.84
CA GLN A 180 6.75 18.60 16.27
C GLN A 180 6.04 17.84 15.16
N SER A 181 6.79 17.23 14.23
CA SER A 181 6.21 16.44 13.13
C SER A 181 5.42 15.24 13.67
N SER A 182 5.95 14.54 14.67
CA SER A 182 5.28 13.40 15.31
C SER A 182 3.99 13.80 16.06
N SER A 183 3.94 14.99 16.65
CA SER A 183 2.76 15.49 17.35
C SER A 183 1.64 15.85 16.37
N VAL A 184 1.97 16.48 15.26
CA VAL A 184 1.02 16.81 14.18
C VAL A 184 0.47 15.54 13.55
N GLN A 185 1.31 14.55 13.29
CA GLN A 185 0.88 13.25 12.79
C GLN A 185 -0.12 12.55 13.74
N LYS A 186 0.16 12.55 15.06
CA LYS A 186 -0.75 11.99 16.07
C LYS A 186 -2.09 12.74 16.10
N LYS A 187 -2.06 14.07 15.97
CA LYS A 187 -3.28 14.89 15.87
C LYS A 187 -4.14 14.44 14.68
N TRP A 188 -3.54 14.31 13.48
CA TRP A 188 -4.27 13.87 12.30
C TRP A 188 -4.77 12.42 12.39
N GLN A 189 -4.05 11.55 13.06
CA GLN A 189 -4.56 10.20 13.38
C GLN A 189 -5.79 10.23 14.28
N SER A 190 -5.84 11.15 15.24
CA SER A 190 -7.04 11.38 16.08
C SER A 190 -8.20 11.94 15.26
N VAL A 191 -7.93 12.93 14.39
CA VAL A 191 -8.92 13.51 13.49
C VAL A 191 -9.50 12.44 12.54
N ALA A 192 -8.65 11.57 11.98
CA ALA A 192 -9.12 10.49 11.12
C ALA A 192 -10.05 9.51 11.86
N LYS A 193 -9.74 9.21 13.15
CA LYS A 193 -10.64 8.38 13.99
C LYS A 193 -11.97 9.05 14.25
N GLN A 194 -11.94 10.36 14.50
CA GLN A 194 -13.15 11.16 14.74
C GLN A 194 -14.02 11.21 13.47
N THR A 195 -13.43 11.47 12.30
CA THR A 195 -14.16 11.49 11.02
C THR A 195 -14.88 10.17 10.76
N VAL A 196 -14.21 9.03 11.04
CA VAL A 196 -14.82 7.69 10.93
C VAL A 196 -15.96 7.51 11.93
N PHE A 197 -15.81 8.01 13.15
CA PHE A 197 -16.84 7.91 14.19
C PHE A 197 -18.08 8.76 13.81
N ASP A 198 -17.85 9.99 13.38
CA ASP A 198 -18.91 10.92 12.98
C ASP A 198 -19.71 10.39 11.77
N HIS A 199 -19.02 9.78 10.80
CA HIS A 199 -19.68 9.10 9.68
C HIS A 199 -20.57 7.96 10.15
N LYS A 200 -20.09 7.11 11.06
CA LYS A 200 -20.88 5.98 11.58
C LYS A 200 -22.11 6.42 12.38
N GLN A 201 -22.03 7.55 13.09
CA GLN A 201 -23.17 8.08 13.83
C GLN A 201 -24.25 8.66 12.90
N LYS A 202 -23.83 9.32 11.82
CA LYS A 202 -24.74 9.98 10.85
C LYS A 202 -25.25 9.00 9.79
N GLY A 203 -24.52 7.96 9.47
CA GLY A 203 -24.79 6.96 8.41
C GLY A 203 -25.94 6.00 8.67
N LYS A 204 -26.89 6.32 9.56
CA LYS A 204 -28.17 5.61 9.64
C LYS A 204 -29.12 5.91 8.48
N GLU A 205 -28.79 6.88 7.64
CA GLU A 205 -29.54 7.26 6.44
C GLU A 205 -28.61 7.16 5.21
N ASN A 206 -28.64 6.02 4.52
CA ASN A 206 -28.35 5.76 3.09
C ASN A 206 -27.23 6.55 2.37
N ASP A 207 -25.99 6.58 2.85
CA ASP A 207 -24.89 7.10 2.05
C ASP A 207 -23.78 6.05 1.91
N ASP A 208 -23.96 5.10 0.95
CA ASP A 208 -22.91 4.19 0.48
C ASP A 208 -21.75 4.94 -0.20
N GLU A 209 -21.96 6.18 -0.62
CA GLU A 209 -21.00 6.99 -1.37
C GLU A 209 -19.74 7.36 -0.57
N ASP A 210 -19.87 7.62 0.75
CA ASP A 210 -18.74 7.92 1.62
C ASP A 210 -18.14 6.66 2.27
N ALA A 211 -18.77 5.50 2.09
CA ALA A 211 -18.33 4.23 2.67
C ALA A 211 -16.92 3.85 2.19
N PHE A 212 -16.56 4.19 0.96
CA PHE A 212 -15.24 3.95 0.41
C PHE A 212 -14.13 4.72 1.15
N LEU A 213 -14.32 6.01 1.41
CA LEU A 213 -13.36 6.82 2.18
C LEU A 213 -13.24 6.32 3.62
N VAL A 214 -14.37 6.04 4.25
CA VAL A 214 -14.41 5.53 5.62
C VAL A 214 -13.77 4.16 5.72
N SER A 215 -14.03 3.28 4.77
CA SER A 215 -13.38 1.97 4.69
C SER A 215 -11.86 2.12 4.57
N ARG A 216 -11.37 3.12 3.82
CA ARG A 216 -9.94 3.42 3.69
C ARG A 216 -9.32 4.00 4.96
N LEU A 217 -10.02 4.89 5.64
CA LEU A 217 -9.57 5.41 6.94
C LEU A 217 -9.60 4.30 8.00
N GLN A 218 -10.53 3.36 7.90
CA GLN A 218 -10.61 2.17 8.75
C GLN A 218 -9.57 1.12 8.36
N ALA A 219 -9.29 0.93 7.06
CA ALA A 219 -8.29 -0.02 6.56
C ALA A 219 -6.87 0.31 7.06
N LYS A 220 -6.60 1.55 7.47
CA LYS A 220 -5.42 1.86 8.29
C LYS A 220 -5.44 1.16 9.66
N LYS A 221 -6.59 0.69 10.14
CA LYS A 221 -6.75 -0.12 11.35
C LYS A 221 -6.99 -1.60 11.05
N SER A 222 -7.49 -1.95 9.89
CA SER A 222 -7.48 -3.34 9.46
C SER A 222 -6.05 -3.66 9.06
N LYS A 223 -5.27 -4.12 10.03
CA LYS A 223 -4.05 -4.86 9.80
C LYS A 223 -4.37 -5.84 8.69
N TYR A 224 -3.63 -5.77 7.59
CA TYR A 224 -3.64 -6.88 6.64
C TYR A 224 -3.41 -8.13 7.48
N SER A 225 -4.38 -9.01 7.54
CA SER A 225 -4.19 -10.31 8.18
C SER A 225 -2.89 -10.87 7.61
N PHE A 226 -2.04 -11.46 8.45
CA PHE A 226 -0.81 -12.09 7.99
C PHE A 226 -1.07 -13.05 6.83
N SER A 227 -2.25 -13.67 6.82
CA SER A 227 -2.76 -14.46 5.69
C SER A 227 -2.92 -13.67 4.39
N GLN A 228 -3.49 -12.47 4.44
CA GLN A 228 -3.61 -11.61 3.24
C GLN A 228 -2.24 -11.11 2.76
N PHE A 229 -1.33 -10.85 3.70
CA PHE A 229 0.04 -10.50 3.38
C PHE A 229 0.76 -11.63 2.63
N LEU A 230 0.61 -12.89 3.07
CA LEU A 230 1.20 -14.05 2.42
C LEU A 230 0.68 -14.29 1.00
N LYS A 231 -0.57 -13.91 0.70
CA LYS A 231 -1.14 -13.99 -0.66
C LYS A 231 -0.36 -13.19 -1.71
N ARG A 232 0.38 -12.16 -1.32
CA ARG A 232 1.24 -11.37 -2.23
C ARG A 232 2.40 -12.17 -2.83
N PHE A 233 2.74 -13.30 -2.23
CA PHE A 233 3.80 -14.19 -2.69
C PHE A 233 3.32 -15.30 -3.62
N SER A 234 2.01 -15.42 -3.85
CA SER A 234 1.47 -16.37 -4.82
C SER A 234 1.75 -15.92 -6.25
N ILE A 235 1.95 -16.91 -7.12
CA ILE A 235 2.17 -16.73 -8.56
C ILE A 235 0.96 -17.28 -9.31
N MET A 236 0.52 -16.59 -10.37
CA MET A 236 -0.51 -17.08 -11.31
C MET A 236 0.08 -18.24 -12.12
N LYS A 237 -0.62 -19.36 -12.18
CA LYS A 237 -0.28 -20.49 -13.05
C LYS A 237 -1.53 -21.25 -13.42
N GLU A 238 -1.52 -21.83 -14.61
CA GLU A 238 -2.57 -22.74 -15.06
C GLU A 238 -2.52 -24.06 -14.29
N GLU A 239 -3.65 -24.49 -13.78
CA GLU A 239 -3.85 -25.79 -13.16
C GLU A 239 -4.91 -26.56 -13.94
N MET A 240 -4.73 -27.87 -14.11
CA MET A 240 -5.75 -28.72 -14.74
C MET A 240 -6.97 -28.81 -13.79
N GLN A 241 -7.90 -27.90 -14.00
CA GLN A 241 -9.16 -27.80 -13.28
C GLN A 241 -10.20 -27.24 -14.24
N ILE A 242 -11.38 -27.84 -14.30
CA ILE A 242 -12.48 -27.36 -15.13
C ILE A 242 -12.81 -25.91 -14.73
N ASN A 243 -12.73 -25.02 -15.70
CA ASN A 243 -13.08 -23.62 -15.54
C ASN A 243 -14.52 -23.41 -16.04
N GLU A 244 -15.46 -23.32 -15.11
CA GLU A 244 -16.89 -23.14 -15.44
C GLU A 244 -17.22 -21.72 -15.92
N ASP A 245 -16.30 -20.77 -15.70
CA ASP A 245 -16.50 -19.36 -16.07
C ASP A 245 -16.08 -19.06 -17.52
N GLU A 246 -15.27 -19.92 -18.16
CA GLU A 246 -14.74 -19.75 -19.49
C GLU A 246 -14.90 -21.04 -20.31
N PHE A 247 -15.09 -20.90 -21.62
CA PHE A 247 -15.20 -22.03 -22.53
C PHE A 247 -14.06 -22.05 -23.56
N ASP A 248 -13.78 -23.25 -24.12
CA ASP A 248 -12.77 -23.43 -25.15
C ASP A 248 -13.22 -22.76 -26.47
N LEU A 249 -12.49 -21.70 -26.83
CA LEU A 249 -12.76 -20.91 -28.03
C LEU A 249 -12.52 -21.73 -29.31
N SER A 250 -11.65 -22.74 -29.28
CA SER A 250 -11.39 -23.61 -30.42
C SER A 250 -12.58 -24.49 -30.75
N TYR A 251 -13.18 -25.11 -29.74
CA TYR A 251 -14.42 -25.89 -29.89
C TYR A 251 -15.60 -25.00 -30.34
N TYR A 252 -15.70 -23.81 -29.73
CA TYR A 252 -16.73 -22.85 -30.14
C TYR A 252 -16.62 -22.46 -31.60
N THR A 253 -15.44 -22.06 -32.05
CA THR A 253 -15.20 -21.63 -33.43
C THR A 253 -15.36 -22.80 -34.43
N TYR A 254 -14.93 -24.02 -34.02
CA TYR A 254 -15.10 -25.22 -34.82
C TYR A 254 -16.60 -25.55 -35.00
N GLY A 255 -17.38 -25.51 -33.93
CA GLY A 255 -18.83 -25.72 -33.98
C GLY A 255 -19.52 -24.71 -34.91
N MET A 256 -19.18 -23.43 -34.80
CA MET A 256 -19.71 -22.38 -35.67
C MET A 256 -19.32 -22.57 -37.14
N SER A 257 -18.12 -23.09 -37.42
CA SER A 257 -17.67 -23.32 -38.80
C SER A 257 -18.42 -24.47 -39.47
N ILE A 258 -18.76 -25.54 -38.72
CA ILE A 258 -19.46 -26.72 -39.26
C ILE A 258 -20.97 -26.55 -39.23
N TYR A 259 -21.52 -26.11 -38.13
CA TYR A 259 -22.97 -26.09 -37.90
C TYR A 259 -23.60 -24.71 -38.07
N LYS A 260 -22.82 -23.68 -38.38
CA LYS A 260 -23.21 -22.28 -38.68
C LYS A 260 -23.96 -21.55 -37.54
N ASN A 261 -24.92 -22.19 -36.89
CA ASN A 261 -25.78 -21.61 -35.86
C ASN A 261 -25.76 -22.34 -34.54
N MET A 262 -24.87 -23.34 -34.38
CA MET A 262 -24.79 -24.16 -33.16
C MET A 262 -23.32 -24.20 -32.66
N PRO A 263 -22.93 -23.30 -31.75
CA PRO A 263 -21.62 -23.36 -31.14
C PRO A 263 -21.50 -24.60 -30.26
N LEU A 264 -20.35 -25.26 -30.27
CA LEU A 264 -20.00 -26.28 -29.28
C LEU A 264 -19.39 -25.57 -28.08
N ILE A 265 -20.02 -25.69 -26.94
CA ILE A 265 -19.57 -25.07 -25.69
C ILE A 265 -19.00 -26.16 -24.81
N GLU A 266 -17.69 -26.10 -24.56
CA GLU A 266 -16.97 -26.96 -23.64
C GLU A 266 -16.19 -26.08 -22.65
N PRO A 267 -16.28 -26.30 -21.33
CA PRO A 267 -15.51 -25.53 -20.36
C PRO A 267 -14.01 -25.77 -20.55
N LEU A 268 -13.20 -24.75 -20.29
CA LEU A 268 -11.75 -24.89 -20.30
C LEU A 268 -11.30 -25.93 -19.27
N GLU A 269 -10.42 -26.83 -19.68
CA GLU A 269 -9.83 -27.85 -18.78
C GLU A 269 -8.77 -27.27 -17.86
N THR A 270 -8.37 -26.00 -18.06
CA THR A 270 -7.36 -25.31 -17.25
C THR A 270 -7.94 -24.03 -16.66
N LYS A 271 -7.58 -23.78 -15.40
CA LYS A 271 -7.93 -22.56 -14.68
C LYS A 271 -6.66 -21.89 -14.14
N GLU A 272 -6.53 -20.58 -14.35
CA GLU A 272 -5.47 -19.80 -13.71
C GLU A 272 -5.71 -19.68 -12.21
N VAL A 273 -4.79 -20.18 -11.41
CA VAL A 273 -4.85 -20.12 -9.94
C VAL A 273 -3.60 -19.50 -9.36
N LYS A 274 -3.76 -18.73 -8.28
CA LYS A 274 -2.64 -18.15 -7.53
C LYS A 274 -2.16 -19.15 -6.47
N LYS A 275 -0.99 -19.72 -6.66
CA LYS A 275 -0.40 -20.70 -5.73
C LYS A 275 1.08 -20.42 -5.43
N ILE A 276 1.57 -21.01 -4.34
CA ILE A 276 2.97 -20.97 -3.89
C ILE A 276 3.62 -22.30 -4.18
N TYR A 277 4.75 -22.26 -4.89
CA TYR A 277 5.52 -23.43 -5.30
C TYR A 277 6.74 -23.64 -4.40
N GLU A 278 7.61 -22.64 -4.35
CA GLU A 278 8.84 -22.67 -3.56
C GLU A 278 8.94 -21.38 -2.78
N PHE A 279 9.26 -21.50 -1.51
CA PHE A 279 9.23 -20.39 -0.58
C PHE A 279 10.37 -20.50 0.43
N VAL A 280 11.04 -19.38 0.71
CA VAL A 280 12.13 -19.34 1.68
C VAL A 280 11.68 -18.58 2.92
N ILE A 281 11.88 -19.18 4.09
CA ILE A 281 11.70 -18.55 5.40
C ILE A 281 13.10 -18.48 6.05
N ALA A 282 13.64 -17.29 6.18
CA ALA A 282 14.86 -17.04 6.91
C ALA A 282 14.54 -16.59 8.34
N LEU A 283 15.21 -17.18 9.30
CA LEU A 283 15.09 -16.88 10.71
C LEU A 283 16.39 -16.25 11.19
N ASP A 284 16.30 -15.07 11.72
CA ASP A 284 17.38 -14.46 12.48
C ASP A 284 17.57 -15.25 13.78
N THR A 285 18.79 -15.68 14.05
CA THR A 285 19.13 -16.43 15.26
C THR A 285 20.01 -15.62 16.19
N SER A 286 19.93 -14.29 16.13
CA SER A 286 20.57 -13.37 17.07
C SER A 286 19.98 -13.54 18.48
N TYR A 287 20.71 -13.05 19.49
CA TYR A 287 20.34 -13.17 20.92
C TYR A 287 18.96 -12.60 21.28
N SER A 288 18.38 -11.77 20.44
CA SER A 288 17.10 -11.09 20.68
C SER A 288 15.87 -11.91 20.32
N ILE A 289 16.04 -13.07 19.66
CA ILE A 289 14.91 -13.88 19.18
C ILE A 289 14.74 -15.13 20.05
N ASP A 290 13.55 -15.24 20.65
CA ASP A 290 13.15 -16.41 21.44
C ASP A 290 12.79 -17.59 20.55
N GLU A 291 13.24 -18.80 20.93
CA GLU A 291 13.00 -20.06 20.23
C GLU A 291 11.51 -20.36 20.09
N ASN A 292 10.73 -20.13 21.14
CA ASN A 292 9.29 -20.37 21.13
C ASN A 292 8.57 -19.45 20.14
N LEU A 293 9.05 -18.21 20.02
CA LEU A 293 8.50 -17.24 19.09
C LEU A 293 8.78 -17.63 17.63
N ALA A 294 10.02 -18.09 17.36
CA ALA A 294 10.39 -18.60 16.04
C ALA A 294 9.57 -19.85 15.66
N LYS A 295 9.38 -20.78 16.59
CA LYS A 295 8.52 -21.96 16.38
C LYS A 295 7.08 -21.58 16.04
N ARG A 296 6.50 -20.65 16.81
CA ARG A 296 5.14 -20.16 16.55
C ARG A 296 5.03 -19.47 15.18
N PHE A 297 6.01 -18.66 14.82
CA PHE A 297 6.03 -18.00 13.52
C PHE A 297 6.04 -19.00 12.36
N ILE A 298 6.94 -19.99 12.40
CA ILE A 298 7.03 -21.03 11.37
C ILE A 298 5.71 -21.82 11.30
N SER A 299 5.22 -22.30 12.44
CA SER A 299 4.00 -23.08 12.53
C SER A 299 2.80 -22.32 11.99
N ASN A 300 2.67 -21.06 12.37
CA ASN A 300 1.56 -20.19 11.95
C ASN A 300 1.63 -19.86 10.46
N THR A 301 2.83 -19.52 9.95
CA THR A 301 3.04 -19.26 8.52
C THR A 301 2.69 -20.49 7.70
N TYR A 302 3.17 -21.67 8.07
CA TYR A 302 2.89 -22.91 7.37
C TYR A 302 1.41 -23.29 7.46
N SER A 303 0.78 -23.17 8.63
CA SER A 303 -0.64 -23.43 8.84
C SER A 303 -1.53 -22.57 7.94
N ILE A 304 -1.24 -21.25 7.88
CA ILE A 304 -2.00 -20.32 7.03
C ILE A 304 -1.87 -20.72 5.55
N LEU A 305 -0.66 -21.01 5.10
CA LEU A 305 -0.40 -21.40 3.72
C LEU A 305 -1.08 -22.72 3.36
N SER A 306 -1.08 -23.69 4.28
CA SER A 306 -1.73 -25.01 4.10
C SER A 306 -3.26 -24.89 4.09
N THR A 307 -3.83 -24.20 5.10
CA THR A 307 -5.28 -24.08 5.27
C THR A 307 -5.92 -23.24 4.15
N SER A 308 -5.22 -22.25 3.65
CA SER A 308 -5.71 -21.38 2.57
C SER A 308 -5.68 -22.03 1.18
N ASN A 309 -5.29 -23.28 1.08
CA ASN A 309 -5.09 -23.99 -0.20
C ASN A 309 -4.12 -23.25 -1.15
N MET A 310 -3.19 -22.49 -0.56
CA MET A 310 -2.23 -21.65 -1.30
C MET A 310 -1.02 -22.45 -1.78
N PHE A 311 -0.77 -23.63 -1.22
CA PHE A 311 0.31 -24.49 -1.68
C PHE A 311 -0.09 -25.27 -2.93
N TYR A 312 0.83 -25.36 -3.87
CA TYR A 312 0.74 -26.31 -4.95
C TYR A 312 1.01 -27.74 -4.42
N LYS A 313 0.58 -28.77 -5.13
CA LYS A 313 0.72 -30.20 -4.72
C LYS A 313 2.15 -30.62 -4.38
N SER A 314 3.17 -29.94 -4.96
CA SER A 314 4.60 -30.17 -4.77
C SER A 314 5.32 -28.94 -4.20
N CYS A 315 4.71 -28.23 -3.25
CA CYS A 315 5.33 -27.06 -2.63
C CYS A 315 6.56 -27.46 -1.80
N LYS A 316 7.64 -26.67 -1.87
CA LYS A 316 8.83 -26.78 -1.02
C LYS A 316 9.03 -25.52 -0.23
N VAL A 317 9.17 -25.65 1.08
CA VAL A 317 9.48 -24.54 1.99
C VAL A 317 10.90 -24.74 2.55
N TYR A 318 11.77 -23.80 2.28
CA TYR A 318 13.14 -23.77 2.78
C TYR A 318 13.18 -22.93 4.06
N ILE A 319 13.60 -23.51 5.18
CA ILE A 319 13.75 -22.83 6.45
C ILE A 319 15.25 -22.69 6.75
N ILE A 320 15.74 -21.46 6.74
CA ILE A 320 17.15 -21.12 6.89
C ILE A 320 17.36 -20.39 8.22
N GLN A 321 18.20 -20.89 9.09
CA GLN A 321 18.65 -20.22 10.30
C GLN A 321 19.97 -19.48 10.03
N CYS A 322 20.03 -18.19 10.34
CA CYS A 322 21.18 -17.34 10.05
C CYS A 322 21.37 -16.26 11.11
N ASP A 323 22.59 -16.03 11.54
CA ASP A 323 23.05 -14.85 12.27
C ASP A 323 24.00 -14.01 11.39
N ASP A 324 25.31 -14.16 11.55
CA ASP A 324 26.35 -13.64 10.64
C ASP A 324 26.70 -14.60 9.50
N ARG A 325 26.21 -15.84 9.57
CA ARG A 325 26.37 -16.91 8.60
C ARG A 325 25.20 -17.89 8.67
N ILE A 326 25.04 -18.71 7.62
CA ILE A 326 24.03 -19.76 7.61
C ILE A 326 24.43 -20.85 8.61
N ARG A 327 23.53 -21.16 9.54
CA ARG A 327 23.75 -22.14 10.59
C ARG A 327 23.09 -23.47 10.28
N LYS A 328 21.87 -23.43 9.78
CA LYS A 328 21.11 -24.64 9.46
C LYS A 328 20.10 -24.36 8.36
N GLU A 329 19.92 -25.36 7.49
CA GLU A 329 18.87 -25.37 6.48
C GLU A 329 18.00 -26.62 6.66
N ASN A 330 16.69 -26.44 6.47
CA ASN A 330 15.73 -27.54 6.43
C ASN A 330 14.80 -27.30 5.23
N VAL A 331 14.56 -28.34 4.44
CA VAL A 331 13.62 -28.32 3.32
C VAL A 331 12.40 -29.16 3.70
N ILE A 332 11.21 -28.60 3.53
CA ILE A 332 9.94 -29.19 3.93
C ILE A 332 9.05 -29.27 2.71
N SER A 333 8.53 -30.46 2.46
CA SER A 333 7.63 -30.71 1.34
C SER A 333 6.23 -31.16 1.79
N ASN A 334 6.06 -31.52 3.07
CA ASN A 334 4.79 -32.02 3.59
C ASN A 334 4.60 -31.72 5.09
N GLN A 335 3.36 -31.85 5.57
CA GLN A 335 2.98 -31.59 6.96
C GLN A 335 3.74 -32.47 7.98
N ASN A 336 4.05 -33.73 7.63
CA ASN A 336 4.73 -34.63 8.55
C ASN A 336 6.18 -34.20 8.78
N GLU A 337 6.85 -33.70 7.75
CA GLU A 337 8.20 -33.11 7.86
C GLU A 337 8.18 -31.83 8.69
N MET A 338 7.15 -30.99 8.53
CA MET A 338 6.95 -29.79 9.35
C MET A 338 6.81 -30.15 10.83
N ASN A 339 5.95 -31.13 11.16
CA ASN A 339 5.74 -31.54 12.54
C ASN A 339 7.04 -32.07 13.16
N ARG A 340 7.77 -32.92 12.44
CA ARG A 340 9.10 -33.42 12.89
C ARG A 340 10.10 -32.28 13.12
N LEU A 341 10.10 -31.29 12.22
CA LEU A 341 10.96 -30.12 12.41
C LEU A 341 10.57 -29.38 13.69
N LEU A 342 9.30 -29.10 13.93
CA LEU A 342 8.81 -28.36 15.09
C LEU A 342 9.10 -29.07 16.41
N ASP A 343 9.01 -30.41 16.43
CA ASP A 343 9.31 -31.25 17.60
C ASP A 343 10.80 -31.22 17.96
N SER A 344 11.70 -31.17 16.96
CA SER A 344 13.15 -31.16 17.13
C SER A 344 13.78 -29.78 16.89
N PHE A 345 12.97 -28.72 16.82
CA PHE A 345 13.46 -27.40 16.49
C PHE A 345 14.30 -26.82 17.62
N THR A 346 15.50 -26.41 17.31
CA THR A 346 16.41 -25.66 18.17
C THR A 346 16.96 -24.47 17.40
N LEU A 347 16.98 -23.30 18.01
CA LEU A 347 17.68 -22.14 17.45
C LEU A 347 19.20 -22.34 17.59
N ILE A 348 19.89 -22.30 16.45
CA ILE A 348 21.34 -22.42 16.41
C ILE A 348 21.92 -21.09 15.95
N GLY A 349 22.55 -20.34 16.86
CA GLY A 349 23.11 -19.03 16.58
C GLY A 349 23.52 -18.31 17.86
N GLY A 350 23.39 -17.01 17.90
CA GLY A 350 23.77 -16.14 19.02
C GLY A 350 24.93 -15.19 18.68
N GLY A 351 25.16 -14.96 17.38
CA GLY A 351 26.12 -13.99 16.87
C GLY A 351 25.51 -12.61 16.55
N ASN A 352 26.28 -11.77 15.88
CA ASN A 352 25.82 -10.52 15.32
C ASN A 352 24.89 -10.79 14.14
N THR A 353 23.96 -9.87 13.89
CA THR A 353 22.99 -9.99 12.82
C THR A 353 23.52 -9.43 11.49
N ASP A 354 23.66 -10.27 10.48
CA ASP A 354 23.91 -9.87 9.10
C ASP A 354 22.94 -10.59 8.17
N PHE A 355 22.13 -9.84 7.44
CA PHE A 355 21.13 -10.43 6.55
C PHE A 355 21.72 -10.86 5.19
N ARG A 356 22.88 -10.31 4.81
CA ARG A 356 23.50 -10.54 3.48
C ARG A 356 23.82 -12.00 3.16
N PRO A 357 24.29 -12.85 4.09
CA PRO A 357 24.62 -14.25 3.81
C PRO A 357 23.43 -15.05 3.26
N VAL A 358 22.21 -14.82 3.81
CA VAL A 358 20.99 -15.49 3.31
C VAL A 358 20.72 -15.11 1.86
N PHE A 359 20.83 -13.82 1.52
CA PHE A 359 20.61 -13.37 0.15
C PHE A 359 21.64 -13.92 -0.83
N SER A 360 22.92 -13.95 -0.43
CA SER A 360 23.96 -14.59 -1.25
C SER A 360 23.64 -16.06 -1.51
N TYR A 361 23.30 -16.79 -0.47
CA TYR A 361 22.97 -18.20 -0.56
C TYR A 361 21.73 -18.47 -1.44
N VAL A 362 20.65 -17.74 -1.22
CA VAL A 362 19.43 -17.90 -2.05
C VAL A 362 19.72 -17.52 -3.50
N ASN A 363 20.52 -16.50 -3.76
CA ASN A 363 20.94 -16.14 -5.12
C ASN A 363 21.78 -17.26 -5.77
N ASP A 364 22.67 -17.91 -5.01
CA ASP A 364 23.44 -19.04 -5.51
C ASP A 364 22.54 -20.23 -5.87
N LEU A 365 21.51 -20.52 -5.04
CA LEU A 365 20.52 -21.55 -5.34
C LEU A 365 19.67 -21.20 -6.58
N VAL A 366 19.32 -19.92 -6.76
CA VAL A 366 18.63 -19.44 -7.97
C VAL A 366 19.51 -19.63 -9.21
N ASN A 367 20.79 -19.24 -9.13
CA ASN A 367 21.75 -19.38 -10.23
C ASN A 367 22.04 -20.85 -10.58
N GLN A 368 21.99 -21.73 -9.61
CA GLN A 368 22.14 -23.19 -9.79
C GLN A 368 20.85 -23.86 -10.27
N HIS A 369 19.79 -23.10 -10.52
CA HIS A 369 18.47 -23.61 -10.93
C HIS A 369 17.87 -24.65 -9.97
N VAL A 370 18.18 -24.56 -8.67
CA VAL A 370 17.57 -25.40 -7.62
C VAL A 370 16.09 -25.09 -7.48
N PHE A 371 15.74 -23.80 -7.59
CA PHE A 371 14.36 -23.34 -7.62
C PHE A 371 13.81 -23.32 -9.05
N GLN A 372 12.61 -23.88 -9.23
CA GLN A 372 11.86 -23.79 -10.48
C GLN A 372 11.01 -22.52 -10.50
N ASN A 373 10.37 -22.20 -9.37
CA ASN A 373 9.46 -21.05 -9.23
C ASN A 373 9.53 -20.48 -7.82
N LEU A 374 10.63 -19.82 -7.46
CA LEU A 374 10.75 -19.16 -6.16
C LEU A 374 9.76 -17.99 -6.04
N CYS A 375 8.74 -18.16 -5.21
CA CYS A 375 7.71 -17.18 -4.99
C CYS A 375 8.19 -15.99 -4.14
N GLY A 376 9.14 -16.22 -3.22
CA GLY A 376 9.74 -15.17 -2.42
C GLY A 376 10.44 -15.66 -1.15
N LEU A 377 10.97 -14.67 -0.42
CA LEU A 377 11.69 -14.85 0.84
C LEU A 377 11.01 -14.03 1.94
N LEU A 378 10.70 -14.68 3.07
CA LEU A 378 10.35 -14.02 4.33
C LEU A 378 11.54 -14.04 5.27
N TYR A 379 11.94 -12.89 5.76
CA TYR A 379 13.00 -12.76 6.76
C TYR A 379 12.42 -12.33 8.10
N PHE A 380 12.48 -13.20 9.10
CA PHE A 380 12.00 -12.97 10.46
C PHE A 380 13.13 -12.45 11.34
N THR A 381 13.01 -11.23 11.87
CA THR A 381 14.11 -10.53 12.58
C THR A 381 13.58 -9.43 13.49
N ASP A 382 14.46 -8.96 14.41
CA ASP A 382 14.24 -7.73 15.19
C ASP A 382 14.66 -6.45 14.43
N GLY A 383 15.27 -6.61 13.24
CA GLY A 383 15.66 -5.48 12.36
C GLY A 383 17.01 -4.83 12.68
N LYS A 384 17.77 -5.35 13.63
CA LYS A 384 19.06 -4.79 14.05
C LYS A 384 20.26 -5.40 13.31
N GLY A 385 20.18 -5.47 11.98
CA GLY A 385 21.21 -6.09 11.15
C GLY A 385 21.65 -5.28 9.95
N VAL A 386 22.58 -5.82 9.17
CA VAL A 386 23.09 -5.22 7.93
C VAL A 386 22.30 -5.71 6.74
N TYR A 387 21.60 -4.79 6.07
CA TYR A 387 20.76 -5.10 4.91
C TYR A 387 21.55 -5.18 3.61
N PRO A 388 21.15 -6.02 2.64
CA PRO A 388 21.73 -6.03 1.30
C PRO A 388 21.36 -4.76 0.54
N LYS A 389 22.32 -4.21 -0.20
CA LYS A 389 22.13 -2.98 -1.00
C LYS A 389 21.38 -3.25 -2.30
N LYS A 390 21.56 -4.43 -2.90
CA LYS A 390 20.94 -4.79 -4.18
C LYS A 390 19.59 -5.44 -3.97
N CYS A 391 18.60 -5.06 -4.77
CA CYS A 391 17.32 -5.74 -4.85
C CYS A 391 17.50 -7.15 -5.44
N PRO A 392 17.02 -8.21 -4.78
CA PRO A 392 17.01 -9.55 -5.35
C PRO A 392 15.98 -9.68 -6.48
N ALA A 393 16.11 -10.69 -7.32
CA ALA A 393 15.17 -10.96 -8.41
C ALA A 393 13.82 -11.55 -7.94
N TYR A 394 13.72 -11.92 -6.67
CA TYR A 394 12.53 -12.50 -6.06
C TYR A 394 11.94 -11.55 -5.00
N LYS A 395 10.63 -11.68 -4.77
CA LYS A 395 9.93 -10.88 -3.74
C LYS A 395 10.51 -11.17 -2.36
N THR A 396 10.81 -10.12 -1.61
CA THR A 396 11.36 -10.27 -0.25
C THR A 396 10.57 -9.42 0.73
N ALA A 397 10.25 -10.00 1.88
CA ALA A 397 9.67 -9.30 3.00
C ALA A 397 10.44 -9.52 4.29
N PHE A 398 10.62 -8.46 5.06
CA PHE A 398 11.10 -8.50 6.44
C PHE A 398 9.91 -8.45 7.39
N ILE A 399 9.89 -9.39 8.33
CA ILE A 399 8.87 -9.54 9.36
C ILE A 399 9.49 -9.16 10.69
N TYR A 400 9.02 -8.07 11.27
CA TYR A 400 9.58 -7.50 12.49
C TYR A 400 8.74 -7.83 13.72
N LEU A 401 9.43 -8.16 14.82
CA LEU A 401 8.82 -8.48 16.11
C LEU A 401 8.51 -7.24 16.93
N GLU A 402 9.41 -6.25 16.87
CA GLU A 402 9.40 -5.04 17.67
C GLU A 402 9.48 -3.79 16.79
N ASP A 403 9.57 -2.62 17.42
CA ASP A 403 9.87 -1.37 16.75
C ASP A 403 11.30 -1.39 16.22
N TYR A 404 11.45 -1.25 14.92
CA TYR A 404 12.71 -1.28 14.21
C TYR A 404 13.04 0.06 13.55
N ASP A 405 14.31 0.30 13.25
CA ASP A 405 14.74 1.50 12.53
C ASP A 405 14.40 1.39 11.04
N GLN A 406 13.26 1.94 10.68
CA GLN A 406 12.74 1.91 9.31
C GLN A 406 13.67 2.62 8.31
N SER A 407 14.56 3.52 8.77
CA SER A 407 15.49 4.24 7.89
C SER A 407 16.58 3.33 7.30
N LYS A 408 16.86 2.21 7.93
CA LYS A 408 17.88 1.24 7.49
C LYS A 408 17.35 0.20 6.52
N VAL A 409 16.02 0.04 6.46
CA VAL A 409 15.40 -1.00 5.63
C VAL A 409 15.43 -0.55 4.17
N PRO A 410 15.90 -1.41 3.23
CA PRO A 410 15.90 -1.09 1.81
C PRO A 410 14.48 -0.80 1.28
N THR A 411 14.36 0.14 0.35
CA THR A 411 13.07 0.56 -0.24
C THR A 411 12.37 -0.54 -1.02
N TRP A 412 13.12 -1.48 -1.59
CA TRP A 412 12.60 -2.61 -2.35
C TRP A 412 12.01 -3.71 -1.45
N ALA A 413 12.31 -3.72 -0.15
CA ALA A 413 11.86 -4.76 0.76
C ALA A 413 10.46 -4.46 1.29
N ILE A 414 9.57 -5.44 1.20
CA ILE A 414 8.25 -5.39 1.82
C ILE A 414 8.43 -5.50 3.33
N GLN A 415 7.73 -4.67 4.10
CA GLN A 415 7.84 -4.63 5.55
C GLN A 415 6.52 -5.04 6.18
N TYR A 416 6.57 -5.97 7.13
CA TYR A 416 5.42 -6.40 7.92
C TYR A 416 5.81 -6.44 9.41
N ARG A 417 5.00 -5.83 10.26
CA ARG A 417 5.18 -5.90 11.72
C ARG A 417 4.21 -6.94 12.29
N LEU A 418 4.76 -7.93 12.94
CA LEU A 418 3.98 -8.86 13.75
C LEU A 418 3.53 -8.16 15.05
N GLU A 419 2.25 -8.23 15.35
CA GLU A 419 1.79 -7.82 16.67
C GLU A 419 1.66 -9.06 17.55
N GLU A 420 1.91 -8.92 18.86
CA GLU A 420 2.02 -9.96 19.90
C GLU A 420 0.84 -10.95 20.06
N LYS A 421 -0.01 -11.13 19.06
CA LYS A 421 -1.08 -12.13 19.05
C LYS A 421 -0.85 -13.14 17.93
N LEU A 422 0.20 -13.92 18.09
CA LEU A 422 0.34 -15.21 17.40
C LEU A 422 -0.28 -16.31 18.24
#